data_586edc60a2159587d4dc4ecb8e106769
#
_entry.id   586edc60a2159587d4dc4ecb8e106769
#
_cell.length_a   1.000
_cell.length_b   1.000
_cell.length_c   1.000
_cell.angle_alpha   90.00
_cell.angle_beta   90.00
_cell.angle_gamma   90.00
#
_symmetry.space_group_name_H-M   'P 1'
#
loop_
_entity.id
_entity.type
_entity.pdbx_description
1 polymer ?
#
loop_
_entity_poly.entity_id
_entity_poly.type
_entity_poly.pdbx_seq_one_letter_code
_entity_poly.pdbx_strand_id
1 'polypeptide(L)'
;AALGLAMIGLVALTRQYKLRFFILIILATTIHKSAFLLLPIAALASTKNRFFIFISVGALSGFMYFIFLSSVYETLITNYIDAQIVSQGALVRLLMNAIPASILLLWSHRFKFNAVEEPLWKIFSYLSILLLGLLFVSNASTAMDRIGLYMLPIQLVVFSYLPEIFSKSRALSQWIVFGVISYYGLVLFVWLNFATHANLWLPYQSLLFKS
;
A
#
# COMPACT_ATOMS: atom_id res chain seq x y z
N ALA A 1 9.46 8.71 -2.63
CA ALA A 1 10.63 7.87 -2.97
C ALA A 1 10.48 6.45 -2.43
N ALA A 2 10.27 6.22 -1.10
CA ALA A 2 10.19 4.87 -0.50
C ALA A 2 9.12 3.98 -1.16
N LEU A 3 7.89 4.48 -1.33
CA LEU A 3 6.81 3.74 -1.98
C LEU A 3 7.16 3.38 -3.43
N GLY A 4 7.81 4.27 -4.18
CA GLY A 4 8.25 3.98 -5.55
C GLY A 4 9.26 2.83 -5.61
N LEU A 5 10.28 2.83 -4.73
CA LEU A 5 11.22 1.71 -4.60
C LEU A 5 10.50 0.41 -4.20
N ALA A 6 9.55 0.49 -3.27
CA ALA A 6 8.75 -0.65 -2.85
C ALA A 6 7.94 -1.24 -4.01
N MET A 7 7.32 -0.41 -4.84
CA MET A 7 6.57 -0.86 -6.03
C MET A 7 7.47 -1.52 -7.07
N ILE A 8 8.67 -0.97 -7.34
CA ILE A 8 9.66 -1.61 -8.21
C ILE A 8 10.09 -2.96 -7.62
N GLY A 9 10.26 -3.02 -6.30
CA GLY A 9 10.52 -4.26 -5.59
C GLY A 9 9.44 -5.31 -5.78
N LEU A 10 8.17 -4.95 -5.62
CA LEU A 10 7.04 -5.86 -5.86
C LEU A 10 7.00 -6.36 -7.30
N VAL A 11 7.28 -5.51 -8.29
CA VAL A 11 7.42 -5.94 -9.71
C VAL A 11 8.59 -6.92 -9.87
N ALA A 12 9.71 -6.71 -9.20
CA ALA A 12 10.83 -7.66 -9.22
C ALA A 12 10.43 -9.00 -8.59
N LEU A 13 9.64 -8.99 -7.51
CA LEU A 13 9.14 -10.19 -6.86
C LEU A 13 8.20 -11.00 -7.77
N THR A 14 7.25 -10.35 -8.44
CA THR A 14 6.33 -11.03 -9.38
C THR A 14 7.07 -11.65 -10.56
N ARG A 15 8.23 -11.09 -10.94
CA ARG A 15 9.16 -11.62 -11.95
C ARG A 15 10.16 -12.62 -11.39
N GLN A 16 10.02 -13.08 -10.15
CA GLN A 16 10.89 -14.04 -9.47
C GLN A 16 12.32 -13.53 -9.17
N TYR A 17 12.61 -12.24 -9.30
CA TYR A 17 13.88 -11.63 -8.95
C TYR A 17 13.97 -11.31 -7.44
N LYS A 18 13.99 -12.36 -6.61
CA LYS A 18 13.91 -12.24 -5.14
C LYS A 18 15.00 -11.34 -4.55
N LEU A 19 16.25 -11.46 -5.00
CA LEU A 19 17.35 -10.64 -4.49
C LEU A 19 17.12 -9.15 -4.78
N ARG A 20 16.66 -8.80 -5.99
CA ARG A 20 16.32 -7.41 -6.34
C ARG A 20 15.18 -6.87 -5.47
N PHE A 21 14.17 -7.69 -5.21
CA PHE A 21 13.11 -7.33 -4.29
C PHE A 21 13.68 -6.97 -2.91
N PHE A 22 14.49 -7.85 -2.29
CA PHE A 22 15.07 -7.60 -0.98
C PHE A 22 15.91 -6.32 -0.94
N ILE A 23 16.80 -6.11 -1.91
CA ILE A 23 17.62 -4.89 -1.99
C ILE A 23 16.74 -3.64 -2.07
N LEU A 24 15.72 -3.64 -2.92
CA LEU A 24 14.84 -2.49 -3.11
C LEU A 24 13.99 -2.19 -1.88
N ILE A 25 13.51 -3.22 -1.16
CA ILE A 25 12.76 -3.00 0.08
C ILE A 25 13.67 -2.51 1.21
N ILE A 26 14.91 -3.02 1.31
CA ILE A 26 15.88 -2.50 2.28
C ILE A 26 16.17 -1.02 1.99
N LEU A 27 16.41 -0.65 0.74
CA LEU A 27 16.60 0.75 0.35
C LEU A 27 15.34 1.61 0.63
N ALA A 28 14.14 1.09 0.37
CA ALA A 28 12.91 1.77 0.72
C ALA A 28 12.79 1.99 2.24
N THR A 29 13.22 1.01 3.04
CA THR A 29 13.18 1.07 4.52
C THR A 29 14.13 2.13 5.08
N THR A 30 15.28 2.39 4.45
CA THR A 30 16.18 3.48 4.87
C THR A 30 15.54 4.86 4.71
N ILE A 31 14.65 5.01 3.71
CA ILE A 31 13.92 6.25 3.48
C ILE A 31 12.68 6.34 4.38
N HIS A 32 11.96 5.23 4.53
CA HIS A 32 10.75 5.18 5.35
C HIS A 32 10.58 3.82 6.02
N LYS A 33 10.72 3.78 7.33
CA LYS A 33 10.73 2.54 8.14
C LYS A 33 9.54 1.59 7.88
N SER A 34 8.35 2.13 7.62
CA SER A 34 7.15 1.31 7.35
C SER A 34 7.23 0.47 6.06
N ALA A 35 8.16 0.76 5.12
CA ALA A 35 8.36 -0.07 3.93
C ALA A 35 8.78 -1.50 4.29
N PHE A 36 9.39 -1.69 5.46
CA PHE A 36 9.78 -2.99 5.99
C PHE A 36 8.59 -3.98 6.09
N LEU A 37 7.37 -3.49 6.31
CA LEU A 37 6.16 -4.32 6.36
C LEU A 37 5.92 -5.14 5.09
N LEU A 38 6.50 -4.73 3.96
CA LEU A 38 6.36 -5.48 2.71
C LEU A 38 7.19 -6.77 2.69
N LEU A 39 8.25 -6.90 3.48
CA LEU A 39 9.06 -8.12 3.54
C LEU A 39 8.26 -9.34 4.02
N PRO A 40 7.56 -9.30 5.18
CA PRO A 40 6.73 -10.41 5.62
C PRO A 40 5.59 -10.72 4.64
N ILE A 41 4.96 -9.71 4.07
CA ILE A 41 3.87 -9.89 3.09
C ILE A 41 4.37 -10.67 1.87
N ALA A 42 5.51 -10.26 1.33
CA ALA A 42 6.09 -10.90 0.16
C ALA A 42 6.63 -12.31 0.47
N ALA A 43 7.19 -12.51 1.65
CA ALA A 43 7.63 -13.83 2.09
C ALA A 43 6.46 -14.80 2.18
N LEU A 44 5.33 -14.41 2.77
CA LEU A 44 4.10 -15.21 2.83
C LEU A 44 3.55 -15.58 1.45
N ALA A 45 3.74 -14.71 0.45
CA ALA A 45 3.27 -14.95 -0.91
C ALA A 45 4.18 -15.88 -1.73
N SER A 46 5.49 -15.96 -1.41
CA SER A 46 6.50 -16.49 -2.34
C SER A 46 6.92 -17.93 -2.13
N THR A 47 6.48 -18.64 -1.07
CA THR A 47 6.92 -20.02 -0.82
C THR A 47 5.82 -20.99 -0.39
N LYS A 48 6.05 -22.26 -0.73
CA LYS A 48 5.16 -23.39 -0.35
C LYS A 48 5.30 -23.77 1.13
N ASN A 49 6.44 -23.52 1.77
CA ASN A 49 6.69 -23.91 3.16
C ASN A 49 6.40 -22.75 4.12
N ARG A 50 5.12 -22.61 4.45
CA ARG A 50 4.58 -21.50 5.28
C ARG A 50 5.21 -21.42 6.69
N PHE A 51 5.58 -22.57 7.27
CA PHE A 51 6.15 -22.62 8.61
C PHE A 51 7.54 -21.95 8.66
N PHE A 52 8.41 -22.27 7.69
CA PHE A 52 9.75 -21.67 7.62
C PHE A 52 9.71 -20.17 7.37
N ILE A 53 8.72 -19.72 6.60
CA ILE A 53 8.50 -18.29 6.36
C ILE A 53 8.03 -17.60 7.64
N PHE A 54 7.08 -18.19 8.35
CA PHE A 54 6.58 -17.61 9.61
C PHE A 54 7.72 -17.40 10.59
N ILE A 55 8.60 -18.39 10.76
CA ILE A 55 9.78 -18.30 11.63
C ILE A 55 10.74 -17.22 11.12
N SER A 56 11.07 -17.21 9.82
CA SER A 56 12.02 -16.26 9.25
C SER A 56 11.49 -14.83 9.30
N VAL A 57 10.20 -14.64 9.05
CA VAL A 57 9.53 -13.33 9.14
C VAL A 57 9.42 -12.89 10.58
N GLY A 58 9.05 -13.79 11.50
CA GLY A 58 8.99 -13.50 12.93
C GLY A 58 10.36 -13.10 13.50
N ALA A 59 11.40 -13.88 13.17
CA ALA A 59 12.76 -13.58 13.58
C ALA A 59 13.27 -12.25 13.00
N LEU A 60 13.04 -12.00 11.71
CA LEU A 60 13.46 -10.77 11.04
C LEU A 60 12.68 -9.56 11.57
N SER A 61 11.38 -9.70 11.79
CA SER A 61 10.53 -8.65 12.38
C SER A 61 10.94 -8.34 13.83
N GLY A 62 11.23 -9.38 14.63
CA GLY A 62 11.74 -9.22 15.98
C GLY A 62 13.11 -8.56 16.04
N PHE A 63 14.01 -8.95 15.15
CA PHE A 63 15.34 -8.34 15.03
C PHE A 63 15.27 -6.87 14.61
N MET A 64 14.40 -6.54 13.66
CA MET A 64 14.18 -5.16 13.24
C MET A 64 13.44 -4.32 14.28
N TYR A 65 12.51 -4.91 15.01
CA TYR A 65 11.90 -4.28 16.18
C TYR A 65 12.98 -3.89 17.18
N PHE A 66 13.89 -4.82 17.52
CA PHE A 66 14.95 -4.56 18.47
C PHE A 66 15.92 -3.46 18.00
N ILE A 67 16.33 -3.45 16.73
CA ILE A 67 17.29 -2.45 16.22
C ILE A 67 16.65 -1.07 15.99
N PHE A 68 15.44 -1.03 15.41
CA PHE A 68 14.87 0.24 14.93
C PHE A 68 13.74 0.81 15.80
N LEU A 69 13.02 -0.04 16.55
CA LEU A 69 11.88 0.42 17.33
C LEU A 69 12.17 0.48 18.83
N SER A 70 13.09 -0.32 19.38
CA SER A 70 13.36 -0.27 20.82
C SER A 70 13.80 1.10 21.33
N SER A 71 14.55 1.84 20.50
CA SER A 71 14.99 3.21 20.81
C SER A 71 13.93 4.31 20.54
N VAL A 72 12.88 3.97 19.81
CA VAL A 72 11.83 4.92 19.39
C VAL A 72 10.44 4.52 19.91
N TYR A 73 10.35 3.38 20.60
CA TYR A 73 9.10 2.80 21.06
C TYR A 73 8.28 3.77 21.93
N GLU A 74 8.91 4.40 22.93
CA GLU A 74 8.25 5.38 23.79
C GLU A 74 7.76 6.61 22.99
N THR A 75 8.59 7.09 22.08
CA THR A 75 8.24 8.23 21.20
C THR A 75 7.10 7.85 20.23
N LEU A 76 7.04 6.61 19.76
CA LEU A 76 5.96 6.14 18.90
C LEU A 76 4.65 5.99 19.66
N ILE A 77 4.68 5.40 20.86
CA ILE A 77 3.49 5.30 21.71
C ILE A 77 2.98 6.68 22.05
N THR A 78 3.83 7.54 22.60
CA THR A 78 3.45 8.90 23.01
C THR A 78 2.94 9.74 21.85
N ASN A 79 3.59 9.68 20.67
CA ASN A 79 3.22 10.52 19.54
C ASN A 79 2.12 9.94 18.64
N TYR A 80 1.85 8.63 18.66
CA TYR A 80 0.89 8.00 17.73
C TYR A 80 -0.27 7.32 18.42
N ILE A 81 -0.10 6.84 19.64
CA ILE A 81 -1.13 6.15 20.39
C ILE A 81 -1.68 7.06 21.48
N ASP A 82 -0.82 7.59 22.36
CA ASP A 82 -1.25 8.38 23.50
C ASP A 82 -1.67 9.81 23.10
N ALA A 83 -1.00 10.42 22.12
CA ALA A 83 -1.37 11.75 21.62
C ALA A 83 -2.64 11.75 20.76
N GLN A 84 -3.23 10.58 20.48
CA GLN A 84 -4.47 10.43 19.69
C GLN A 84 -4.48 11.31 18.41
N ILE A 85 -3.33 11.36 17.70
CA ILE A 85 -3.24 12.16 16.47
C ILE A 85 -4.17 11.55 15.43
N VAL A 86 -5.30 12.20 15.21
CA VAL A 86 -6.32 11.75 14.26
C VAL A 86 -5.91 12.15 12.85
N SER A 87 -5.74 11.17 11.97
CA SER A 87 -5.56 11.42 10.53
C SER A 87 -6.92 11.68 9.88
N GLN A 88 -7.20 12.94 9.52
CA GLN A 88 -8.47 13.36 8.92
C GLN A 88 -8.81 12.66 7.59
N GLY A 89 -7.82 12.13 6.88
CA GLY A 89 -8.01 11.45 5.60
C GLY A 89 -7.88 9.92 5.66
N ALA A 90 -7.63 9.34 6.85
CA ALA A 90 -7.38 7.90 6.99
C ALA A 90 -8.51 7.04 6.42
N LEU A 91 -9.76 7.36 6.77
CA LEU A 91 -10.93 6.63 6.29
C LEU A 91 -11.01 6.60 4.76
N VAL A 92 -10.85 7.74 4.12
CA VAL A 92 -10.92 7.84 2.64
C VAL A 92 -9.80 7.01 2.00
N ARG A 93 -8.56 7.13 2.48
CA ARG A 93 -7.42 6.38 1.93
C ARG A 93 -7.54 4.88 2.14
N LEU A 94 -8.04 4.44 3.29
CA LEU A 94 -8.27 3.01 3.55
C LEU A 94 -9.44 2.47 2.73
N LEU A 95 -10.52 3.24 2.54
CA LEU A 95 -11.60 2.87 1.61
C LEU A 95 -11.11 2.75 0.17
N MET A 96 -10.26 3.66 -0.28
CA MET A 96 -9.63 3.59 -1.61
C MET A 96 -8.84 2.30 -1.83
N ASN A 97 -8.26 1.70 -0.78
CA ASN A 97 -7.61 0.40 -0.84
C ASN A 97 -8.60 -0.77 -0.70
N ALA A 98 -9.59 -0.65 0.19
CA ALA A 98 -10.54 -1.71 0.49
C ALA A 98 -11.50 -2.00 -0.67
N ILE A 99 -11.90 -0.98 -1.43
CA ILE A 99 -12.79 -1.16 -2.60
C ILE A 99 -12.14 -2.07 -3.66
N PRO A 100 -10.95 -1.77 -4.21
CA PRO A 100 -10.29 -2.66 -5.16
C PRO A 100 -9.92 -4.01 -4.53
N ALA A 101 -9.56 -4.06 -3.24
CA ALA A 101 -9.34 -5.31 -2.54
C ALA A 101 -10.58 -6.21 -2.55
N SER A 102 -11.76 -5.65 -2.29
CA SER A 102 -13.03 -6.37 -2.36
C SER A 102 -13.35 -6.84 -3.77
N ILE A 103 -13.10 -6.01 -4.78
CA ILE A 103 -13.26 -6.41 -6.19
C ILE A 103 -12.38 -7.61 -6.50
N LEU A 104 -11.11 -7.59 -6.10
CA LEU A 104 -10.21 -8.72 -6.35
C LEU A 104 -10.68 -9.99 -5.65
N LEU A 105 -11.10 -9.92 -4.40
CA LEU A 105 -11.54 -11.12 -3.66
C LEU A 105 -12.83 -11.71 -4.24
N LEU A 106 -13.79 -10.88 -4.63
CA LEU A 106 -15.07 -11.35 -5.19
C LEU A 106 -14.93 -11.94 -6.61
N TRP A 107 -14.04 -11.39 -7.42
CA TRP A 107 -13.83 -11.83 -8.81
C TRP A 107 -12.43 -12.38 -9.06
N SER A 108 -11.78 -12.94 -8.04
CA SER A 108 -10.39 -13.42 -8.14
C SER A 108 -10.14 -14.38 -9.31
N HIS A 109 -11.15 -15.22 -9.65
CA HIS A 109 -11.10 -16.17 -10.77
C HIS A 109 -10.99 -15.51 -12.16
N ARG A 110 -11.29 -14.22 -12.29
CA ARG A 110 -11.19 -13.47 -13.54
C ARG A 110 -9.84 -12.80 -13.75
N PHE A 111 -9.04 -12.70 -12.69
CA PHE A 111 -7.69 -12.13 -12.77
C PHE A 111 -6.71 -13.22 -13.24
N LYS A 112 -5.99 -12.95 -14.30
CA LYS A 112 -5.00 -13.88 -14.86
C LYS A 112 -3.64 -13.71 -14.18
N PHE A 113 -3.61 -13.94 -12.87
CA PHE A 113 -2.40 -13.86 -12.09
C PHE A 113 -1.53 -15.12 -12.23
N ASN A 114 -0.22 -14.94 -12.14
CA ASN A 114 0.71 -16.04 -12.00
C ASN A 114 0.71 -16.61 -10.56
N ALA A 115 1.41 -17.74 -10.35
CA ALA A 115 1.45 -18.46 -9.06
C ALA A 115 2.02 -17.62 -7.89
N VAL A 116 2.74 -16.54 -8.15
CA VAL A 116 3.27 -15.62 -7.12
C VAL A 116 2.35 -14.41 -6.93
N GLU A 117 1.79 -13.91 -8.01
CA GLU A 117 0.90 -12.75 -7.98
C GLU A 117 -0.40 -13.03 -7.23
N GLU A 118 -1.02 -14.17 -7.46
CA GLU A 118 -2.30 -14.50 -6.88
C GLU A 118 -2.27 -14.48 -5.32
N PRO A 119 -1.38 -15.22 -4.64
CA PRO A 119 -1.32 -15.16 -3.18
C PRO A 119 -0.87 -13.78 -2.67
N LEU A 120 0.03 -13.08 -3.39
CA LEU A 120 0.50 -11.76 -3.02
C LEU A 120 -0.66 -10.76 -2.98
N TRP A 121 -1.43 -10.64 -4.05
CA TRP A 121 -2.52 -9.68 -4.14
C TRP A 121 -3.72 -10.04 -3.27
N LYS A 122 -3.96 -11.33 -3.02
CA LYS A 122 -4.93 -11.77 -2.02
C LYS A 122 -4.54 -11.34 -0.61
N ILE A 123 -3.25 -11.47 -0.22
CA ILE A 123 -2.77 -10.99 1.08
C ILE A 123 -2.92 -9.47 1.18
N PHE A 124 -2.53 -8.71 0.15
CA PHE A 124 -2.74 -7.27 0.11
C PHE A 124 -4.22 -6.89 0.29
N SER A 125 -5.12 -7.66 -0.33
CA SER A 125 -6.56 -7.44 -0.22
C SER A 125 -7.07 -7.69 1.20
N TYR A 126 -6.70 -8.81 1.81
CA TYR A 126 -7.09 -9.10 3.19
C TYR A 126 -6.55 -8.07 4.18
N LEU A 127 -5.29 -7.65 4.01
CA LEU A 127 -4.70 -6.61 4.86
C LEU A 127 -5.37 -5.25 4.66
N SER A 128 -5.73 -4.89 3.44
CA SER A 128 -6.44 -3.63 3.16
C SER A 128 -7.81 -3.58 3.85
N ILE A 129 -8.57 -4.67 3.81
CA ILE A 129 -9.86 -4.78 4.49
C ILE A 129 -9.68 -4.83 6.01
N LEU A 130 -8.68 -5.57 6.50
CA LEU A 130 -8.36 -5.63 7.93
C LEU A 130 -8.00 -4.25 8.48
N LEU A 131 -7.16 -3.47 7.78
CA LEU A 131 -6.79 -2.12 8.18
C LEU A 131 -7.99 -1.18 8.25
N LEU A 132 -8.93 -1.29 7.30
CA LEU A 132 -10.18 -0.54 7.35
C LEU A 132 -11.01 -0.93 8.58
N GLY A 133 -11.14 -2.23 8.88
CA GLY A 133 -11.83 -2.71 10.07
C GLY A 133 -11.18 -2.23 11.37
N LEU A 134 -9.84 -2.30 11.45
CA LEU A 134 -9.07 -1.84 12.61
C LEU A 134 -9.20 -0.33 12.85
N LEU A 135 -9.44 0.47 11.81
CA LEU A 135 -9.68 1.91 11.97
C LEU A 135 -10.88 2.21 12.87
N PHE A 136 -11.90 1.37 12.87
CA PHE A 136 -13.10 1.57 13.70
C PHE A 136 -12.94 1.08 15.14
N VAL A 137 -11.94 0.24 15.40
CA VAL A 137 -11.69 -0.34 16.74
C VAL A 137 -10.50 0.34 17.43
N SER A 138 -9.56 0.86 16.66
CA SER A 138 -8.31 1.43 17.17
C SER A 138 -8.33 2.96 17.16
N ASN A 139 -7.82 3.57 18.22
CA ASN A 139 -7.60 5.02 18.29
C ASN A 139 -6.37 5.48 17.49
N ALA A 140 -5.59 4.56 16.90
CA ALA A 140 -4.34 4.83 16.19
C ALA A 140 -4.56 5.09 14.68
N SER A 141 -5.47 5.99 14.32
CA SER A 141 -5.83 6.25 12.91
C SER A 141 -4.63 6.66 12.03
N THR A 142 -3.68 7.40 12.58
CA THR A 142 -2.46 7.81 11.87
C THR A 142 -1.54 6.64 11.55
N ALA A 143 -1.43 5.66 12.44
CA ALA A 143 -0.64 4.45 12.19
C ALA A 143 -1.29 3.60 11.08
N MET A 144 -2.62 3.40 11.15
CA MET A 144 -3.38 2.68 10.12
C MET A 144 -3.25 3.36 8.75
N ASP A 145 -3.32 4.67 8.70
CA ASP A 145 -3.14 5.46 7.48
C ASP A 145 -1.76 5.26 6.85
N ARG A 146 -0.70 5.30 7.66
CA ARG A 146 0.68 5.09 7.18
C ARG A 146 0.93 3.68 6.67
N ILE A 147 0.37 2.66 7.33
CA ILE A 147 0.41 1.28 6.85
C ILE A 147 -0.40 1.17 5.55
N GLY A 148 -1.57 1.79 5.51
CA GLY A 148 -2.45 1.83 4.34
C GLY A 148 -1.79 2.40 3.07
N LEU A 149 -0.81 3.30 3.19
CA LEU A 149 -0.04 3.79 2.05
C LEU A 149 0.73 2.66 1.33
N TYR A 150 1.19 1.64 2.05
CA TYR A 150 1.88 0.49 1.45
C TYR A 150 0.92 -0.54 0.86
N MET A 151 -0.38 -0.38 1.07
CA MET A 151 -1.42 -1.18 0.38
C MET A 151 -1.86 -0.54 -0.95
N LEU A 152 -1.44 0.69 -1.25
CA LEU A 152 -1.77 1.41 -2.48
C LEU A 152 -1.51 0.61 -3.78
N PRO A 153 -0.47 -0.23 -3.89
CA PRO A 153 -0.27 -1.05 -5.08
C PRO A 153 -1.49 -1.89 -5.49
N ILE A 154 -2.37 -2.27 -4.55
CA ILE A 154 -3.60 -3.03 -4.85
C ILE A 154 -4.54 -2.24 -5.77
N GLN A 155 -4.63 -0.91 -5.59
CA GLN A 155 -5.46 -0.06 -6.44
C GLN A 155 -4.96 -0.11 -7.88
N LEU A 156 -3.64 0.06 -8.08
CA LEU A 156 -3.03 0.10 -9.41
C LEU A 156 -3.22 -1.23 -10.13
N VAL A 157 -2.97 -2.33 -9.43
CA VAL A 157 -3.13 -3.67 -10.00
C VAL A 157 -4.58 -3.94 -10.36
N VAL A 158 -5.51 -3.78 -9.43
CA VAL A 158 -6.92 -4.09 -9.69
C VAL A 158 -7.49 -3.21 -10.78
N PHE A 159 -7.25 -1.90 -10.71
CA PHE A 159 -7.82 -0.96 -11.69
C PHE A 159 -7.22 -1.13 -13.10
N SER A 160 -5.98 -1.62 -13.21
CA SER A 160 -5.41 -1.94 -14.53
C SER A 160 -6.09 -3.15 -15.20
N TYR A 161 -6.61 -4.10 -14.39
CA TYR A 161 -7.33 -5.27 -14.89
C TYR A 161 -8.82 -5.03 -15.15
N LEU A 162 -9.44 -3.97 -14.58
CA LEU A 162 -10.89 -3.72 -14.73
C LEU A 162 -11.37 -3.72 -16.19
N PRO A 163 -10.67 -3.06 -17.13
CA PRO A 163 -11.11 -3.05 -18.52
C PRO A 163 -11.14 -4.45 -19.13
N GLU A 164 -10.19 -5.30 -18.77
CA GLU A 164 -10.12 -6.68 -19.29
C GLU A 164 -11.21 -7.58 -18.67
N ILE A 165 -11.47 -7.43 -17.36
CA ILE A 165 -12.37 -8.29 -16.59
C ILE A 165 -13.85 -7.98 -16.86
N PHE A 166 -14.20 -6.70 -16.98
CA PHE A 166 -15.61 -6.26 -17.01
C PHE A 166 -16.06 -5.78 -18.38
N SER A 167 -15.17 -5.59 -19.36
CA SER A 167 -15.60 -5.17 -20.70
C SER A 167 -15.85 -6.36 -21.63
N LYS A 168 -16.97 -6.29 -22.34
CA LYS A 168 -17.30 -7.19 -23.44
C LYS A 168 -17.06 -6.57 -24.82
N SER A 169 -16.77 -5.27 -24.87
CA SER A 169 -16.55 -4.51 -26.08
C SER A 169 -15.44 -3.47 -25.90
N ARG A 170 -14.80 -3.07 -27.00
CA ARG A 170 -13.76 -2.04 -27.00
C ARG A 170 -14.28 -0.71 -26.45
N ALA A 171 -15.50 -0.32 -26.78
CA ALA A 171 -16.11 0.91 -26.28
C ALA A 171 -16.28 0.89 -24.77
N LEU A 172 -16.80 -0.23 -24.20
CA LEU A 172 -16.96 -0.36 -22.75
C LEU A 172 -15.60 -0.35 -22.03
N SER A 173 -14.57 -0.97 -22.62
CA SER A 173 -13.19 -0.91 -22.08
C SER A 173 -12.69 0.53 -21.97
N GLN A 174 -12.90 1.35 -23.01
CA GLN A 174 -12.52 2.77 -23.00
C GLN A 174 -13.27 3.56 -21.93
N TRP A 175 -14.56 3.33 -21.74
CA TRP A 175 -15.34 3.97 -20.69
C TRP A 175 -14.86 3.59 -19.29
N ILE A 176 -14.47 2.34 -19.06
CA ILE A 176 -13.89 1.89 -17.79
C ILE A 176 -12.55 2.62 -17.53
N VAL A 177 -11.66 2.70 -18.54
CA VAL A 177 -10.40 3.43 -18.43
C VAL A 177 -10.64 4.90 -18.12
N PHE A 178 -11.58 5.54 -18.85
CA PHE A 178 -11.96 6.93 -18.59
C PHE A 178 -12.48 7.11 -17.16
N GLY A 179 -13.31 6.18 -16.67
CA GLY A 179 -13.81 6.19 -15.30
C GLY A 179 -12.69 6.12 -14.25
N VAL A 180 -11.69 5.26 -14.45
CA VAL A 180 -10.53 5.15 -13.55
C VAL A 180 -9.70 6.45 -13.56
N ILE A 181 -9.44 7.02 -14.74
CA ILE A 181 -8.73 8.30 -14.86
C ILE A 181 -9.51 9.41 -14.16
N SER A 182 -10.81 9.51 -14.41
CA SER A 182 -11.69 10.51 -13.77
C SER A 182 -11.73 10.35 -12.25
N TYR A 183 -11.76 9.12 -11.75
CA TYR A 183 -11.70 8.83 -10.31
C TYR A 183 -10.42 9.41 -9.68
N TYR A 184 -9.25 9.11 -10.24
CA TYR A 184 -8.00 9.67 -9.70
C TYR A 184 -7.88 11.18 -9.90
N GLY A 185 -8.42 11.71 -11.00
CA GLY A 185 -8.53 13.15 -11.22
C GLY A 185 -9.38 13.83 -10.14
N LEU A 186 -10.52 13.23 -9.81
CA LEU A 186 -11.39 13.71 -8.73
C LEU A 186 -10.70 13.64 -7.37
N VAL A 187 -10.04 12.53 -7.05
CA VAL A 187 -9.28 12.38 -5.80
C VAL A 187 -8.21 13.48 -5.69
N LEU A 188 -7.46 13.71 -6.76
CA LEU A 188 -6.44 14.77 -6.80
C LEU A 188 -7.07 16.16 -6.64
N PHE A 189 -8.18 16.43 -7.33
CA PHE A 189 -8.91 17.69 -7.23
C PHE A 189 -9.38 17.96 -5.80
N VAL A 190 -10.02 16.96 -5.17
CA VAL A 190 -10.48 17.07 -3.77
C VAL A 190 -9.31 17.28 -2.83
N TRP A 191 -8.20 16.56 -3.03
CA TRP A 191 -7.02 16.72 -2.18
C TRP A 191 -6.39 18.10 -2.31
N LEU A 192 -6.23 18.62 -3.53
CA LEU A 192 -5.64 19.94 -3.76
C LEU A 192 -6.49 21.09 -3.24
N ASN A 193 -7.83 20.95 -3.22
CA ASN A 193 -8.71 22.04 -2.83
C ASN A 193 -9.21 21.97 -1.38
N PHE A 194 -9.31 20.77 -0.81
CA PHE A 194 -9.98 20.56 0.49
C PHE A 194 -9.09 19.90 1.55
N ALA A 195 -7.87 19.46 1.23
CA ALA A 195 -6.97 18.91 2.24
C ALA A 195 -6.47 20.00 3.18
N THR A 196 -6.32 19.68 4.46
CA THR A 196 -5.90 20.61 5.53
C THR A 196 -4.59 21.34 5.23
N HIS A 197 -3.71 20.72 4.45
CA HIS A 197 -2.40 21.26 4.08
C HIS A 197 -2.27 21.59 2.59
N ALA A 198 -3.39 21.77 1.88
CA ALA A 198 -3.38 22.09 0.44
C ALA A 198 -2.57 23.36 0.14
N ASN A 199 -2.63 24.36 1.03
CA ASN A 199 -1.90 25.61 0.95
C ASN A 199 -0.36 25.47 0.97
N LEU A 200 0.17 24.35 1.47
CA LEU A 200 1.61 24.05 1.45
C LEU A 200 2.08 23.57 0.08
N TRP A 201 1.15 23.13 -0.79
CA TRP A 201 1.44 22.57 -2.10
C TRP A 201 1.04 23.52 -3.24
N LEU A 202 0.18 24.50 -2.94
CA LEU A 202 -0.30 25.48 -3.92
C LEU A 202 0.02 26.91 -3.45
N PRO A 203 0.58 27.78 -4.33
CA PRO A 203 1.10 27.45 -5.67
C PRO A 203 2.37 26.59 -5.60
N TYR A 204 2.51 25.66 -6.55
CA TYR A 204 3.68 24.77 -6.60
C TYR A 204 4.94 25.61 -6.85
N GLN A 205 5.90 25.56 -5.92
CA GLN A 205 7.18 26.22 -6.03
C GLN A 205 8.28 25.19 -6.23
N SER A 206 8.95 25.23 -7.36
CA SER A 206 10.15 24.44 -7.63
C SER A 206 11.41 25.27 -7.33
N LEU A 207 12.37 24.69 -6.60
CA LEU A 207 13.67 25.33 -6.39
C LEU A 207 14.42 25.63 -7.70
N LEU A 208 14.11 24.87 -8.77
CA LEU A 208 14.75 25.05 -10.09
C LEU A 208 14.23 26.29 -10.85
N PHE A 209 13.06 26.82 -10.48
CA PHE A 209 12.42 27.97 -11.13
C PHE A 209 12.23 29.14 -10.17
N LYS A 210 12.91 29.14 -9.02
CA LYS A 210 12.95 30.28 -8.12
C LYS A 210 14.00 31.25 -8.65
N SER A 211 13.55 32.20 -9.48
CA SER A 211 14.32 33.41 -9.84
C SER A 211 14.32 34.40 -8.69
#